data_95af252366d483d35d5e0f7923f857a3
#
_entry.id   95af252366d483d35d5e0f7923f857a3
#
_cell.length_a   1.000
_cell.length_b   1.000
_cell.length_c   1.000
_cell.angle_alpha   90.00
_cell.angle_beta   90.00
_cell.angle_gamma   90.00
#
_symmetry.space_group_name_H-M   'P 1'
#
loop_
_entity.id
_entity.type
_entity.pdbx_description
1 polymer ?
#
loop_
_entity_poly.entity_id
_entity_poly.type
_entity_poly.pdbx_seq_one_letter_code
_entity_poly.pdbx_strand_id
1 'polypeptide(L)'
;MPVWKKAGHLVLSTVRFLQAQREKDMPVVVVDLREPQVAQKGHIPGAVSIPSGEVAFAKFLFPEDKTAPIVLYSDEPGEAEEAFKTVRGWGYKNTTVLKGGFEAXLSAGLPIEKGPLATEILYVPKPRPGEIPVGEFKQIVAKLPPDKFILDVRDVDEAMQGMLKNAVNIPTEELQANLHRIPKDKEIIIHCITGVRAEMAYHILKEAGYKARFLNATITIDPDGHYEITK
;
A
#
# COMPACT_ATOMS: atom_id res chain seq x y z
N MET A 1 3.52 -18.26 -4.18
CA MET A 1 4.05 -17.03 -4.80
C MET A 1 4.57 -17.34 -6.19
N PRO A 2 4.23 -16.52 -7.22
CA PRO A 2 4.79 -16.73 -8.55
C PRO A 2 6.31 -16.68 -8.54
N VAL A 3 6.93 -17.51 -9.34
CA VAL A 3 8.39 -17.68 -9.41
C VAL A 3 9.11 -16.35 -9.74
N TRP A 4 8.47 -15.50 -10.52
CA TRP A 4 9.05 -14.20 -10.89
C TRP A 4 9.21 -13.23 -9.71
N LYS A 5 8.41 -13.38 -8.64
CA LYS A 5 8.56 -12.56 -7.42
C LYS A 5 9.80 -12.93 -6.60
N LYS A 6 10.32 -14.17 -6.77
CA LYS A 6 11.54 -14.61 -6.09
C LYS A 6 12.82 -14.19 -6.78
N ALA A 7 12.75 -13.79 -8.04
CA ALA A 7 13.94 -13.54 -8.86
C ALA A 7 14.47 -12.09 -8.79
N GLY A 8 13.90 -11.24 -7.94
CA GLY A 8 14.40 -9.87 -7.76
C GLY A 8 14.26 -8.98 -8.98
N HIS A 9 13.33 -9.30 -9.88
CA HIS A 9 13.13 -8.50 -11.10
C HIS A 9 12.77 -7.06 -10.78
N LEU A 10 13.34 -6.15 -11.55
CA LEU A 10 13.06 -4.72 -11.47
C LEU A 10 11.57 -4.45 -11.64
N VAL A 11 11.00 -3.70 -10.71
CA VAL A 11 9.60 -3.29 -10.76
C VAL A 11 9.54 -1.82 -11.12
N LEU A 12 8.84 -1.51 -12.19
CA LEU A 12 8.74 -0.13 -12.69
C LEU A 12 7.43 0.51 -12.27
N SER A 13 7.51 1.76 -11.83
CA SER A 13 6.35 2.64 -11.68
C SER A 13 6.30 3.60 -12.87
N THR A 14 5.14 4.22 -13.05
CA THR A 14 4.96 5.20 -14.12
C THR A 14 4.71 6.58 -13.53
N VAL A 15 4.86 7.60 -14.34
CA VAL A 15 4.49 8.98 -14.00
C VAL A 15 3.04 9.04 -13.54
N ARG A 16 2.15 8.29 -14.20
CA ARG A 16 0.73 8.21 -13.82
C ARG A 16 0.52 7.69 -12.39
N PHE A 17 1.37 6.76 -11.94
CA PHE A 17 1.30 6.28 -10.54
C PHE A 17 1.57 7.45 -9.58
N LEU A 18 2.64 8.25 -9.82
CA LEU A 18 2.95 9.39 -8.96
C LEU A 18 1.83 10.43 -8.95
N GLN A 19 1.24 10.70 -10.12
CA GLN A 19 0.09 11.61 -10.21
C GLN A 19 -1.08 11.10 -9.37
N ALA A 20 -1.42 9.82 -9.51
CA ALA A 20 -2.53 9.21 -8.77
C ALA A 20 -2.30 9.27 -7.25
N GLN A 21 -1.05 9.06 -6.79
CA GLN A 21 -0.73 9.18 -5.36
C GLN A 21 -0.98 10.62 -4.87
N ARG A 22 -0.55 11.61 -5.63
CA ARG A 22 -0.76 13.03 -5.28
C ARG A 22 -2.23 13.42 -5.28
N GLU A 23 -2.97 13.01 -6.31
CA GLU A 23 -4.40 13.31 -6.42
C GLU A 23 -5.20 12.74 -5.25
N LYS A 24 -4.76 11.59 -4.74
CA LYS A 24 -5.41 10.92 -3.61
C LYS A 24 -4.80 11.33 -2.25
N ASP A 25 -3.84 12.25 -2.26
CA ASP A 25 -3.11 12.68 -1.07
C ASP A 25 -2.50 11.48 -0.30
N MET A 26 -1.99 10.49 -1.05
CA MET A 26 -1.36 9.29 -0.47
C MET A 26 0.15 9.49 -0.42
N PRO A 27 0.78 9.21 0.74
CA PRO A 27 2.21 9.43 0.87
C PRO A 27 3.02 8.43 0.06
N VAL A 28 4.05 8.93 -0.60
CA VAL A 28 5.02 8.13 -1.34
C VAL A 28 6.40 8.78 -1.16
N VAL A 29 7.40 7.96 -0.87
CA VAL A 29 8.79 8.43 -0.78
C VAL A 29 9.34 8.46 -2.21
N VAL A 30 9.79 9.63 -2.65
CA VAL A 30 10.42 9.79 -3.97
C VAL A 30 11.90 10.12 -3.74
N VAL A 31 12.79 9.34 -4.30
CA VAL A 31 14.24 9.53 -4.12
C VAL A 31 14.90 9.86 -5.46
N ASP A 32 15.55 11.01 -5.50
CA ASP A 32 16.37 11.44 -6.63
C ASP A 32 17.80 10.90 -6.42
N LEU A 33 18.21 10.01 -7.30
CA LEU A 33 19.51 9.34 -7.23
C LEU A 33 20.60 10.11 -7.98
N ARG A 34 20.23 11.20 -8.67
CA ARG A 34 21.18 12.00 -9.44
C ARG A 34 22.05 12.85 -8.51
N GLU A 35 23.19 13.29 -9.06
CA GLU A 35 24.06 14.21 -8.33
C GLU A 35 23.28 15.48 -7.94
N PRO A 36 23.52 16.03 -6.72
CA PRO A 36 22.77 17.21 -6.23
C PRO A 36 22.80 18.40 -7.18
N GLN A 37 23.96 18.62 -7.86
CA GLN A 37 24.09 19.74 -8.79
C GLN A 37 23.22 19.59 -10.04
N VAL A 38 22.87 18.34 -10.39
CA VAL A 38 21.94 18.05 -11.50
C VAL A 38 20.49 18.20 -10.99
N ALA A 39 20.19 17.56 -9.86
CA ALA A 39 18.86 17.54 -9.27
C ALA A 39 18.34 18.97 -8.94
N GLN A 40 19.23 19.87 -8.49
CA GLN A 40 18.86 21.26 -8.18
C GLN A 40 18.38 22.07 -9.40
N LYS A 41 18.74 21.66 -10.60
CA LYS A 41 18.29 22.32 -11.82
C LYS A 41 16.84 21.98 -12.14
N GLY A 42 16.36 20.87 -11.59
CA GLY A 42 14.97 20.42 -11.69
C GLY A 42 14.82 19.02 -11.13
N HIS A 43 13.79 18.84 -10.30
CA HIS A 43 13.51 17.54 -9.66
C HIS A 43 12.00 17.37 -9.47
N ILE A 44 11.59 16.15 -9.17
CA ILE A 44 10.18 15.83 -8.86
C ILE A 44 9.83 16.48 -7.52
N PRO A 45 8.74 17.26 -7.42
CA PRO A 45 8.37 17.93 -6.16
C PRO A 45 8.33 16.95 -4.99
N GLY A 46 8.93 17.36 -3.87
CA GLY A 46 8.99 16.53 -2.67
C GLY A 46 9.98 15.37 -2.73
N ALA A 47 10.81 15.30 -3.78
CA ALA A 47 11.87 14.29 -3.82
C ALA A 47 12.98 14.58 -2.81
N VAL A 48 13.55 13.50 -2.28
CA VAL A 48 14.70 13.56 -1.37
C VAL A 48 15.94 13.20 -2.17
N SER A 49 17.03 13.96 -1.98
CA SER A 49 18.30 13.72 -2.67
C SER A 49 19.11 12.65 -1.93
N ILE A 50 19.34 11.53 -2.57
CA ILE A 50 20.27 10.47 -2.10
C ILE A 50 21.00 9.98 -3.34
N PRO A 51 22.16 10.57 -3.68
CA PRO A 51 22.92 10.16 -4.86
C PRO A 51 23.16 8.65 -4.92
N SER A 52 23.14 8.08 -6.11
CA SER A 52 23.23 6.62 -6.32
C SER A 52 24.41 6.00 -5.56
N GLY A 53 25.57 6.66 -5.54
CA GLY A 53 26.75 6.19 -4.81
C GLY A 53 26.62 6.19 -3.29
N GLU A 54 25.64 6.91 -2.75
CA GLU A 54 25.41 7.02 -1.29
C GLU A 54 24.32 6.09 -0.78
N VAL A 55 23.50 5.53 -1.65
CA VAL A 55 22.33 4.72 -1.24
C VAL A 55 22.74 3.61 -0.28
N ALA A 56 23.84 2.89 -0.56
CA ALA A 56 24.26 1.76 0.27
C ALA A 56 24.49 2.13 1.74
N PHE A 57 24.79 3.41 2.02
CA PHE A 57 25.08 3.92 3.36
C PHE A 57 23.90 4.69 3.96
N ALA A 58 22.83 4.88 3.22
CA ALA A 58 21.72 5.76 3.58
C ALA A 58 20.52 5.03 4.24
N LYS A 59 20.68 3.77 4.62
CA LYS A 59 19.57 2.97 5.18
C LYS A 59 18.85 3.68 6.35
N PHE A 60 19.59 4.41 7.16
CA PHE A 60 19.07 5.10 8.34
C PHE A 60 18.12 6.26 7.99
N LEU A 61 18.15 6.75 6.75
CA LEU A 61 17.24 7.80 6.28
C LEU A 61 15.86 7.25 5.93
N PHE A 62 15.75 5.94 5.65
CA PHE A 62 14.51 5.34 5.17
C PHE A 62 13.52 5.07 6.31
N PRO A 63 12.20 5.13 6.05
CA PRO A 63 11.18 4.99 7.09
C PRO A 63 11.29 3.67 7.86
N GLU A 64 10.89 3.66 9.13
CA GLU A 64 10.75 2.40 9.89
C GLU A 64 9.70 1.50 9.25
N ASP A 65 8.64 2.09 8.70
CA ASP A 65 7.56 1.36 8.03
C ASP A 65 8.06 0.75 6.72
N LYS A 66 8.28 -0.57 6.72
CA LYS A 66 8.76 -1.31 5.53
C LYS A 66 7.70 -1.42 4.43
N THR A 67 6.46 -1.02 4.71
CA THR A 67 5.41 -1.00 3.69
C THR A 67 5.37 0.30 2.89
N ALA A 68 6.17 1.30 3.27
CA ALA A 68 6.23 2.59 2.58
C ALA A 68 6.44 2.40 1.07
N PRO A 69 5.62 3.01 0.21
CA PRO A 69 5.88 3.03 -1.22
C PRO A 69 7.08 3.92 -1.50
N ILE A 70 8.06 3.39 -2.21
CA ILE A 70 9.29 4.10 -2.55
C ILE A 70 9.45 4.11 -4.07
N VAL A 71 9.66 5.29 -4.63
CA VAL A 71 9.95 5.47 -6.06
C VAL A 71 11.35 6.06 -6.18
N LEU A 72 12.24 5.32 -6.80
CA LEU A 72 13.61 5.75 -7.07
C LEU A 72 13.68 6.24 -8.52
N TYR A 73 14.47 7.27 -8.78
CA TYR A 73 14.74 7.66 -10.16
C TYR A 73 16.15 8.21 -10.34
N SER A 74 16.68 7.96 -11.53
CA SER A 74 17.95 8.48 -12.02
C SER A 74 17.80 8.70 -13.53
N ASP A 75 18.70 9.46 -14.12
CA ASP A 75 18.82 9.57 -15.57
C ASP A 75 19.62 8.37 -16.13
N GLU A 76 20.30 7.61 -15.27
CA GLU A 76 21.07 6.41 -15.60
C GLU A 76 20.35 5.15 -15.11
N PRO A 77 19.80 4.33 -16.02
CA PRO A 77 19.00 3.15 -15.61
C PRO A 77 19.77 2.15 -14.72
N GLY A 78 21.08 1.98 -14.95
CA GLY A 78 21.88 1.07 -14.14
C GLY A 78 21.97 1.48 -12.68
N GLU A 79 22.09 2.79 -12.41
CA GLU A 79 22.13 3.32 -11.05
C GLU A 79 20.80 3.06 -10.32
N ALA A 80 19.69 3.30 -11.02
CA ALA A 80 18.37 3.10 -10.45
C ALA A 80 18.12 1.61 -10.14
N GLU A 81 18.61 0.71 -10.99
CA GLU A 81 18.49 -0.74 -10.75
C GLU A 81 19.31 -1.19 -9.53
N GLU A 82 20.55 -0.69 -9.38
CA GLU A 82 21.38 -1.02 -8.22
C GLU A 82 20.78 -0.51 -6.92
N ALA A 83 20.32 0.75 -6.92
CA ALA A 83 19.63 1.33 -5.79
C ALA A 83 18.36 0.53 -5.42
N PHE A 84 17.59 0.12 -6.43
CA PHE A 84 16.40 -0.72 -6.25
C PHE A 84 16.75 -2.03 -5.55
N LYS A 85 17.79 -2.75 -5.99
CA LYS A 85 18.22 -4.01 -5.38
C LYS A 85 18.61 -3.79 -3.91
N THR A 86 19.35 -2.72 -3.65
CA THR A 86 19.81 -2.35 -2.30
C THR A 86 18.63 -2.09 -1.38
N VAL A 87 17.70 -1.21 -1.79
CA VAL A 87 16.55 -0.82 -0.97
C VAL A 87 15.60 -2.01 -0.76
N ARG A 88 15.37 -2.82 -1.79
CA ARG A 88 14.59 -4.06 -1.66
C ARG A 88 15.25 -5.03 -0.70
N GLY A 89 16.59 -5.12 -0.71
CA GLY A 89 17.35 -5.97 0.22
C GLY A 89 17.17 -5.55 1.67
N TRP A 90 16.85 -4.29 1.94
CA TRP A 90 16.54 -3.81 3.30
C TRP A 90 15.10 -4.12 3.74
N GLY A 91 14.31 -4.77 2.88
CA GLY A 91 12.95 -5.19 3.21
C GLY A 91 11.84 -4.30 2.66
N TYR A 92 12.16 -3.22 1.93
CA TYR A 92 11.13 -2.32 1.37
C TYR A 92 10.52 -2.94 0.10
N LYS A 93 9.54 -3.82 0.28
CA LYS A 93 8.94 -4.59 -0.82
C LYS A 93 8.12 -3.74 -1.80
N ASN A 94 7.78 -2.51 -1.43
CA ASN A 94 7.02 -1.58 -2.28
C ASN A 94 7.92 -0.56 -2.97
N THR A 95 9.21 -0.92 -3.19
CA THR A 95 10.14 -0.09 -3.97
C THR A 95 9.95 -0.34 -5.46
N THR A 96 9.96 0.73 -6.24
CA THR A 96 9.89 0.71 -7.71
C THR A 96 10.89 1.70 -8.26
N VAL A 97 11.20 1.57 -9.55
CA VAL A 97 11.99 2.56 -10.30
C VAL A 97 11.05 3.29 -11.25
N LEU A 98 11.16 4.61 -11.32
CA LEU A 98 10.36 5.41 -12.24
C LEU A 98 10.82 5.16 -13.69
N LYS A 99 9.93 4.60 -14.49
CA LYS A 99 10.21 4.33 -15.90
C LYS A 99 10.50 5.64 -16.64
N GLY A 100 11.67 5.74 -17.24
CA GLY A 100 12.11 6.92 -17.98
C GLY A 100 12.67 8.05 -17.10
N GLY A 101 12.92 7.78 -15.82
CA GLY A 101 13.61 8.73 -14.94
C GLY A 101 12.96 10.10 -14.85
N PHE A 102 13.76 11.13 -14.65
CA PHE A 102 13.30 12.52 -14.57
C PHE A 102 12.72 13.00 -15.91
N GLU A 103 13.29 12.55 -17.04
CA GLU A 103 12.80 12.93 -18.38
C GLU A 103 11.33 12.55 -18.58
N ALA A 104 10.91 11.46 -18.00
CA ALA A 104 9.49 11.11 -18.04
C ALA A 104 8.58 12.12 -17.32
N UNK A 105 9.07 12.82 -16.28
CA UNK A 105 8.50 13.63 -15.72
C UNK A 105 8.32 14.68 -16.45
N LEU A 106 9.33 15.27 -17.11
CA LEU A 106 9.32 16.44 -18.03
C LEU A 106 8.41 16.23 -19.24
N SER A 107 8.58 15.09 -19.89
CA SER A 107 7.80 14.77 -21.10
C SER A 107 6.30 14.70 -20.86
N ALA A 108 5.89 14.39 -19.63
CA ALA A 108 4.48 14.38 -19.24
C ALA A 108 3.93 15.77 -18.86
N GLY A 109 4.77 16.81 -18.91
CA GLY A 109 4.38 18.18 -18.55
C GLY A 109 4.01 18.36 -17.08
N LEU A 110 4.56 17.52 -16.20
CA LEU A 110 4.25 17.58 -14.78
C LEU A 110 5.07 18.64 -14.06
N PRO A 111 4.56 19.17 -12.94
CA PRO A 111 5.30 20.14 -12.15
C PRO A 111 6.67 19.62 -11.73
N ILE A 112 7.65 20.52 -11.76
CA ILE A 112 9.00 20.26 -11.24
C ILE A 112 9.33 21.36 -10.22
N GLU A 113 10.24 21.04 -9.31
CA GLU A 113 10.83 22.01 -8.39
C GLU A 113 12.28 22.25 -8.76
N LYS A 114 12.82 23.41 -8.37
CA LYS A 114 14.22 23.79 -8.57
C LYS A 114 14.79 24.26 -7.24
N GLY A 115 16.09 24.12 -7.10
CA GLY A 115 16.78 24.50 -5.87
C GLY A 115 17.12 23.27 -5.04
N PRO A 116 17.56 23.47 -3.79
CA PRO A 116 18.01 22.36 -2.94
C PRO A 116 16.87 21.38 -2.64
N LEU A 117 17.17 20.10 -2.73
CA LEU A 117 16.26 19.03 -2.31
C LEU A 117 16.38 18.77 -0.82
N ALA A 118 15.34 18.19 -0.23
CA ALA A 118 15.41 17.62 1.10
C ALA A 118 16.47 16.50 1.13
N THR A 119 17.11 16.34 2.27
CA THR A 119 18.09 15.26 2.51
C THR A 119 17.61 14.27 3.56
N GLU A 120 16.41 14.48 4.09
CA GLU A 120 15.77 13.59 5.06
C GLU A 120 14.41 13.14 4.53
N ILE A 121 14.10 11.87 4.68
CA ILE A 121 12.81 11.32 4.29
C ILE A 121 11.81 11.53 5.43
N LEU A 122 10.79 12.35 5.18
CA LEU A 122 9.66 12.50 6.09
C LEU A 122 8.49 11.67 5.53
N TYR A 123 8.23 10.52 6.15
CA TYR A 123 7.15 9.63 5.72
C TYR A 123 6.17 9.43 6.87
N VAL A 124 4.93 9.86 6.64
CA VAL A 124 3.83 9.67 7.59
C VAL A 124 2.79 8.81 6.89
N PRO A 125 2.64 7.53 7.29
CA PRO A 125 1.67 6.66 6.62
C PRO A 125 0.26 7.19 6.81
N LYS A 126 -0.53 7.16 5.74
CA LYS A 126 -1.96 7.47 5.78
C LYS A 126 -2.75 6.20 5.50
N PRO A 127 -3.84 5.96 6.22
CA PRO A 127 -4.70 4.81 5.90
C PRO A 127 -5.32 4.99 4.51
N ARG A 128 -5.52 3.90 3.81
CA ARG A 128 -6.22 3.91 2.51
C ARG A 128 -7.68 4.32 2.72
N PRO A 129 -8.32 4.92 1.71
CA PRO A 129 -9.75 5.22 1.82
C PRO A 129 -10.54 3.97 2.22
N GLY A 130 -11.27 4.07 3.31
CA GLY A 130 -12.04 2.94 3.85
C GLY A 130 -11.28 1.99 4.76
N GLU A 131 -9.99 2.20 4.98
CA GLU A 131 -9.22 1.35 5.91
C GLU A 131 -9.64 1.62 7.35
N ILE A 132 -9.88 0.54 8.12
CA ILE A 132 -10.18 0.64 9.55
C ILE A 132 -8.89 0.43 10.36
N PRO A 133 -8.62 1.27 11.38
CA PRO A 133 -7.48 1.03 12.27
C PRO A 133 -7.57 -0.33 12.97
N VAL A 134 -6.43 -1.04 13.10
CA VAL A 134 -6.39 -2.36 13.74
C VAL A 134 -7.00 -2.33 15.15
N GLY A 135 -6.70 -1.30 15.94
CA GLY A 135 -7.25 -1.17 17.29
C GLY A 135 -8.77 -1.08 17.31
N GLU A 136 -9.35 -0.31 16.38
CA GLU A 136 -10.80 -0.19 16.25
C GLU A 136 -11.43 -1.49 15.77
N PHE A 137 -10.79 -2.16 14.79
CA PHE A 137 -11.25 -3.48 14.33
C PHE A 137 -11.34 -4.47 15.50
N LYS A 138 -10.27 -4.55 16.31
CA LYS A 138 -10.26 -5.44 17.49
C LYS A 138 -11.39 -5.13 18.47
N GLN A 139 -11.69 -3.85 18.72
CA GLN A 139 -12.78 -3.44 19.60
C GLN A 139 -14.15 -3.90 19.04
N ILE A 140 -14.34 -3.76 17.72
CA ILE A 140 -15.60 -4.18 17.07
C ILE A 140 -15.75 -5.71 17.16
N VAL A 141 -14.69 -6.46 16.88
CA VAL A 141 -14.74 -7.94 16.97
C VAL A 141 -15.09 -8.37 18.40
N ALA A 142 -14.50 -7.72 19.40
CA ALA A 142 -14.71 -8.08 20.82
C ALA A 142 -16.15 -7.81 21.30
N LYS A 143 -16.78 -6.73 20.84
CA LYS A 143 -18.07 -6.26 21.38
C LYS A 143 -19.24 -6.28 20.41
N LEU A 144 -18.97 -6.35 19.14
CA LEU A 144 -19.91 -6.23 18.00
C LEU A 144 -21.05 -5.24 18.27
N PRO A 145 -20.81 -3.94 18.12
CA PRO A 145 -21.87 -2.95 18.27
C PRO A 145 -23.06 -3.24 17.34
N PRO A 146 -24.29 -2.92 17.75
CA PRO A 146 -25.49 -3.29 16.98
C PRO A 146 -25.56 -2.66 15.58
N ASP A 147 -24.85 -1.55 15.36
CA ASP A 147 -24.76 -0.87 14.08
C ASP A 147 -23.62 -1.39 13.18
N LYS A 148 -22.93 -2.46 13.58
CA LYS A 148 -21.83 -3.04 12.81
C LYS A 148 -22.17 -4.46 12.33
N PHE A 149 -21.54 -4.86 11.22
CA PHE A 149 -21.68 -6.19 10.65
C PHE A 149 -20.29 -6.63 10.18
N ILE A 150 -19.82 -7.78 10.66
CA ILE A 150 -18.50 -8.30 10.28
C ILE A 150 -18.65 -9.22 9.06
N LEU A 151 -17.96 -8.88 7.99
CA LEU A 151 -18.00 -9.62 6.73
C LEU A 151 -16.63 -10.27 6.47
N ASP A 152 -16.61 -11.58 6.41
CA ASP A 152 -15.43 -12.37 6.06
C ASP A 152 -15.51 -12.70 4.57
N VAL A 153 -14.56 -12.15 3.79
CA VAL A 153 -14.57 -12.37 2.33
C VAL A 153 -13.50 -13.38 1.88
N ARG A 154 -13.06 -14.25 2.80
CA ARG A 154 -12.19 -15.38 2.47
C ARG A 154 -13.01 -16.47 1.76
N ASP A 155 -12.30 -17.36 1.10
CA ASP A 155 -12.94 -18.51 0.48
C ASP A 155 -13.56 -19.42 1.55
N VAL A 156 -14.55 -20.22 1.18
CA VAL A 156 -15.28 -21.08 2.11
C VAL A 156 -14.32 -22.00 2.87
N ASP A 157 -13.35 -22.60 2.15
CA ASP A 157 -12.38 -23.52 2.75
C ASP A 157 -11.49 -22.86 3.81
N GLU A 158 -11.15 -21.58 3.59
CA GLU A 158 -10.39 -20.79 4.56
C GLU A 158 -11.23 -20.46 5.80
N ALA A 159 -12.49 -20.09 5.56
CA ALA A 159 -13.42 -19.75 6.64
C ALA A 159 -13.73 -20.98 7.51
N MET A 160 -13.83 -22.17 6.91
CA MET A 160 -14.06 -23.42 7.63
C MET A 160 -12.92 -23.78 8.60
N GLN A 161 -11.74 -23.23 8.40
CA GLN A 161 -10.60 -23.46 9.31
C GLN A 161 -10.66 -22.59 10.57
N GLY A 162 -11.58 -21.64 10.62
CA GLY A 162 -11.77 -20.75 11.78
C GLY A 162 -12.36 -19.43 11.34
N MET A 163 -13.30 -18.90 12.09
CA MET A 163 -13.95 -17.61 11.81
C MET A 163 -13.99 -16.74 13.04
N LEU A 164 -13.97 -15.42 12.82
CA LEU A 164 -14.26 -14.47 13.88
C LEU A 164 -15.68 -14.66 14.37
N LYS A 165 -15.88 -14.54 15.69
CA LYS A 165 -17.20 -14.64 16.28
C LYS A 165 -18.15 -13.62 15.63
N ASN A 166 -19.32 -14.08 15.25
CA ASN A 166 -20.39 -13.27 14.63
C ASN A 166 -20.06 -12.76 13.22
N ALA A 167 -18.98 -13.20 12.60
CA ALA A 167 -18.72 -12.87 11.19
C ALA A 167 -19.63 -13.71 10.28
N VAL A 168 -19.98 -13.12 9.15
CA VAL A 168 -20.71 -13.84 8.09
C VAL A 168 -19.74 -14.00 6.92
N ASN A 169 -19.60 -15.22 6.42
CA ASN A 169 -18.73 -15.47 5.28
C ASN A 169 -19.50 -15.35 3.96
N ILE A 170 -18.97 -14.53 3.09
CA ILE A 170 -19.41 -14.41 1.68
C ILE A 170 -18.13 -14.15 0.87
N PRO A 171 -17.60 -15.17 0.17
CA PRO A 171 -16.38 -14.98 -0.62
C PRO A 171 -16.44 -13.80 -1.59
N THR A 172 -15.32 -13.15 -1.81
CA THR A 172 -15.24 -11.95 -2.68
C THR A 172 -15.88 -12.19 -4.03
N GLU A 173 -15.65 -13.37 -4.62
CA GLU A 173 -16.17 -13.71 -5.95
C GLU A 173 -17.69 -13.85 -5.98
N GLU A 174 -18.30 -14.21 -4.85
CA GLU A 174 -19.75 -14.40 -4.71
C GLU A 174 -20.45 -13.13 -4.21
N LEU A 175 -19.69 -12.12 -3.77
CA LEU A 175 -20.21 -10.96 -3.05
C LEU A 175 -21.29 -10.22 -3.85
N GLN A 176 -21.03 -9.97 -5.14
CA GLN A 176 -21.96 -9.22 -5.99
C GLN A 176 -23.35 -9.89 -6.09
N ALA A 177 -23.37 -11.22 -6.15
CA ALA A 177 -24.62 -11.99 -6.23
C ALA A 177 -25.33 -12.08 -4.87
N ASN A 178 -24.61 -11.88 -3.78
CA ASN A 178 -25.09 -12.08 -2.41
C ASN A 178 -25.30 -10.79 -1.62
N LEU A 179 -25.31 -9.62 -2.29
CA LEU A 179 -25.51 -8.33 -1.61
C LEU A 179 -26.80 -8.30 -0.76
N HIS A 180 -27.83 -9.02 -1.17
CA HIS A 180 -29.11 -9.10 -0.46
C HIS A 180 -28.97 -9.68 0.97
N ARG A 181 -27.89 -10.40 1.26
CA ARG A 181 -27.60 -10.99 2.58
C ARG A 181 -26.95 -10.01 3.54
N ILE A 182 -26.58 -8.81 3.05
CA ILE A 182 -25.81 -7.81 3.82
C ILE A 182 -26.74 -6.68 4.24
N PRO A 183 -26.83 -6.35 5.54
CA PRO A 183 -27.73 -5.31 6.00
C PRO A 183 -27.31 -3.91 5.50
N LYS A 184 -28.26 -3.17 4.94
CA LYS A 184 -28.03 -1.81 4.43
C LYS A 184 -27.94 -0.75 5.55
N ASP A 185 -28.51 -1.03 6.69
CA ASP A 185 -28.59 -0.12 7.82
C ASP A 185 -27.38 -0.17 8.75
N LYS A 186 -26.42 -1.07 8.48
CA LYS A 186 -25.22 -1.23 9.31
C LYS A 186 -23.96 -0.82 8.55
N GLU A 187 -22.92 -0.51 9.30
CA GLU A 187 -21.58 -0.36 8.73
C GLU A 187 -20.92 -1.74 8.60
N ILE A 188 -20.45 -2.05 7.42
CA ILE A 188 -19.87 -3.36 7.10
C ILE A 188 -18.36 -3.29 7.35
N ILE A 189 -17.87 -4.16 8.24
CA ILE A 189 -16.46 -4.24 8.60
C ILE A 189 -15.89 -5.50 7.96
N ILE A 190 -15.03 -5.32 6.97
CA ILE A 190 -14.60 -6.39 6.06
C ILE A 190 -13.20 -6.87 6.41
N HIS A 191 -13.00 -8.19 6.40
CA HIS A 191 -11.66 -8.75 6.49
C HIS A 191 -11.47 -9.92 5.53
N CYS A 192 -10.21 -10.23 5.25
CA CYS A 192 -9.77 -11.46 4.59
C CYS A 192 -8.47 -11.93 5.26
N ILE A 193 -7.52 -12.53 4.57
CA ILE A 193 -6.23 -12.92 5.18
C ILE A 193 -5.25 -11.74 5.26
N THR A 194 -5.11 -10.96 4.15
CA THR A 194 -4.03 -9.94 4.04
C THR A 194 -4.54 -8.53 3.76
N GLY A 195 -5.86 -8.35 3.61
CA GLY A 195 -6.47 -7.08 3.27
C GLY A 195 -6.82 -6.90 1.80
N VAL A 196 -6.16 -7.61 0.89
CA VAL A 196 -6.36 -7.40 -0.57
C VAL A 196 -7.80 -7.69 -1.01
N ARG A 197 -8.33 -8.88 -0.68
CA ARG A 197 -9.72 -9.23 -1.01
C ARG A 197 -10.72 -8.34 -0.25
N ALA A 198 -10.35 -7.95 0.99
CA ALA A 198 -11.20 -7.05 1.78
C ALA A 198 -11.30 -5.66 1.13
N GLU A 199 -10.21 -5.16 0.55
CA GLU A 199 -10.23 -3.89 -0.21
C GLU A 199 -11.08 -4.01 -1.49
N MET A 200 -10.96 -5.14 -2.21
CA MET A 200 -11.81 -5.40 -3.39
C MET A 200 -13.30 -5.40 -2.99
N ALA A 201 -13.63 -6.10 -1.92
CA ALA A 201 -15.01 -6.15 -1.40
C ALA A 201 -15.50 -4.77 -0.95
N TYR A 202 -14.63 -3.97 -0.33
CA TYR A 202 -14.95 -2.59 0.03
C TYR A 202 -15.41 -1.79 -1.19
N HIS A 203 -14.70 -1.90 -2.31
CA HIS A 203 -15.09 -1.17 -3.53
C HIS A 203 -16.44 -1.64 -4.07
N ILE A 204 -16.68 -2.95 -4.09
CA ILE A 204 -17.97 -3.52 -4.51
C ILE A 204 -19.11 -2.95 -3.63
N LEU A 205 -18.92 -2.98 -2.32
CA LEU A 205 -19.94 -2.50 -1.38
C LEU A 205 -20.17 -1.00 -1.49
N LYS A 206 -19.10 -0.21 -1.69
CA LYS A 206 -19.23 1.25 -1.86
C LYS A 206 -20.02 1.58 -3.12
N GLU A 207 -19.74 0.90 -4.23
CA GLU A 207 -20.49 1.10 -5.47
C GLU A 207 -21.96 0.73 -5.32
N ALA A 208 -22.24 -0.28 -4.47
CA ALA A 208 -23.62 -0.70 -4.17
C ALA A 208 -24.29 0.14 -3.06
N GLY A 209 -23.64 1.21 -2.60
CA GLY A 209 -24.22 2.17 -1.66
C GLY A 209 -24.17 1.78 -0.18
N TYR A 210 -23.32 0.82 0.18
CA TYR A 210 -23.13 0.42 1.58
C TYR A 210 -22.15 1.35 2.29
N LYS A 211 -22.32 1.49 3.60
CA LYS A 211 -21.27 2.04 4.47
C LYS A 211 -20.32 0.87 4.77
N ALA A 212 -19.07 1.01 4.40
CA ALA A 212 -18.13 -0.11 4.54
C ALA A 212 -16.73 0.40 4.87
N ARG A 213 -15.98 -0.42 5.64
CA ARG A 213 -14.55 -0.24 5.87
C ARG A 213 -13.87 -1.62 5.89
N PHE A 214 -12.57 -1.66 5.61
CA PHE A 214 -11.84 -2.93 5.50
C PHE A 214 -10.56 -2.95 6.33
N LEU A 215 -10.21 -4.13 6.81
CA LEU A 215 -8.96 -4.37 7.53
C LEU A 215 -7.82 -4.56 6.51
N ASN A 216 -6.84 -3.67 6.53
CA ASN A 216 -5.63 -3.75 5.70
C ASN A 216 -4.47 -4.25 6.56
N ALA A 217 -4.49 -5.55 6.87
CA ALA A 217 -3.48 -6.19 7.72
C ALA A 217 -3.57 -7.71 7.52
N THR A 218 -2.52 -8.43 7.90
CA THR A 218 -2.56 -9.89 7.91
C THR A 218 -3.29 -10.34 9.18
N ILE A 219 -4.31 -11.20 9.01
CA ILE A 219 -5.02 -11.80 10.13
C ILE A 219 -4.98 -13.33 9.99
N THR A 220 -4.64 -14.02 11.07
CA THR A 220 -4.77 -15.47 11.21
C THR A 220 -5.86 -15.76 12.23
N ILE A 221 -6.70 -16.74 11.95
CA ILE A 221 -7.84 -17.09 12.82
C ILE A 221 -7.81 -18.59 13.05
N ASP A 222 -7.78 -18.98 14.32
CA ASP A 222 -7.74 -20.40 14.73
C ASP A 222 -9.16 -21.01 14.73
N PRO A 223 -9.25 -22.36 14.75
CA PRO A 223 -10.57 -23.02 14.72
C PRO A 223 -11.54 -22.62 15.86
N ASP A 224 -11.00 -22.18 16.99
CA ASP A 224 -11.81 -21.71 18.14
C ASP A 224 -12.14 -20.21 18.09
N GLY A 225 -11.72 -19.53 17.00
CA GLY A 225 -12.00 -18.12 16.78
C GLY A 225 -11.01 -17.14 17.39
N HIS A 226 -9.93 -17.63 18.01
CA HIS A 226 -8.84 -16.76 18.42
C HIS A 226 -8.12 -16.21 17.17
N TYR A 227 -7.62 -15.00 17.25
CA TYR A 227 -6.98 -14.38 16.07
C TYR A 227 -5.80 -13.49 16.44
N GLU A 228 -4.87 -13.39 15.50
CA GLU A 228 -3.74 -12.49 15.59
C GLU A 228 -3.72 -11.57 14.37
N ILE A 229 -3.35 -10.31 14.56
CA ILE A 229 -3.23 -9.33 13.46
C ILE A 229 -1.82 -8.74 13.48
N THR A 230 -1.18 -8.78 12.30
CA THR A 230 0.12 -8.13 12.06
C THR A 230 0.00 -7.16 10.87
N LYS A 231 0.66 -6.00 10.97
CA LYS A 231 0.65 -4.98 9.93
C LYS A 231 2.02 -4.90 9.24
#